data_a6a2a7895ce7db04157c603d7187e3e1
#
_entry.id   a6a2a7895ce7db04157c603d7187e3e1
#
_cell.length_a   1.000
_cell.length_b   1.000
_cell.length_c   1.000
_cell.angle_alpha   90.00
_cell.angle_beta   90.00
_cell.angle_gamma   90.00
#
_symmetry.space_group_name_H-M   'P 1'
#
loop_
_entity.id
_entity.type
_entity.pdbx_description
1 polymer ?
#
loop_
_entity_poly.entity_id
_entity_poly.type
_entity_poly.pdbx_seq_one_letter_code
_entity_poly.pdbx_strand_id
1 'polypeptide(L)'
;MRGQREADLKAGVSEVLKGALADVKVTNRMIFSTEKKIRVEIGAYKILGSILKALAKATRAYAAKQDLGEIPFIARRCLELAWPVDYLQEHAQQPYSWWLHEILDYISGLTDDHACMVANAIEGVGRV
;
A
#
# COMPACT_ATOMS: atom_id res chain seq x y z
N MET A 1 -18.49 6.79 13.94
CA MET A 1 -19.40 7.48 13.04
C MET A 1 -18.67 8.19 11.94
N ARG A 2 -19.05 7.87 10.73
CA ARG A 2 -18.39 8.49 9.58
C ARG A 2 -18.60 10.00 9.52
N GLY A 3 -19.83 10.46 9.78
CA GLY A 3 -20.12 11.89 9.75
C GLY A 3 -19.33 12.67 10.77
N GLN A 4 -19.16 12.11 11.95
CA GLN A 4 -18.37 12.73 13.01
C GLN A 4 -16.90 12.82 12.59
N ARG A 5 -16.39 11.75 12.00
CA ARG A 5 -15.00 11.69 11.57
C ARG A 5 -14.73 12.66 10.44
N GLU A 6 -15.65 12.78 9.49
CA GLU A 6 -15.55 13.75 8.42
C GLU A 6 -15.61 15.18 8.96
N ALA A 7 -16.47 15.43 9.93
CA ALA A 7 -16.57 16.73 10.59
C ALA A 7 -15.28 17.08 11.31
N ASP A 8 -14.69 16.13 12.02
CA ASP A 8 -13.43 16.33 12.72
C ASP A 8 -12.31 16.61 11.74
N LEU A 9 -12.25 15.89 10.65
CA LEU A 9 -11.24 16.10 9.62
C LEU A 9 -11.42 17.46 8.95
N LYS A 10 -12.64 17.82 8.60
CA LYS A 10 -12.96 19.11 8.02
C LYS A 10 -12.68 20.23 8.99
N ALA A 11 -12.99 20.04 10.27
CA ALA A 11 -12.73 21.05 11.30
C ALA A 11 -11.23 21.31 11.45
N GLY A 12 -10.41 20.25 11.43
CA GLY A 12 -8.96 20.39 11.48
C GLY A 12 -8.40 21.14 10.29
N VAL A 13 -8.85 20.78 9.08
CA VAL A 13 -8.44 21.48 7.86
C VAL A 13 -8.94 22.94 7.89
N SER A 14 -10.18 23.14 8.32
CA SER A 14 -10.79 24.47 8.40
C SER A 14 -10.07 25.36 9.40
N GLU A 15 -9.65 24.84 10.54
CA GLU A 15 -8.88 25.60 11.51
C GLU A 15 -7.54 26.02 10.97
N VAL A 16 -6.86 25.11 10.27
CA VAL A 16 -5.60 25.44 9.61
C VAL A 16 -5.83 26.54 8.57
N LEU A 17 -6.89 26.42 7.78
CA LEU A 17 -7.24 27.42 6.78
C LEU A 17 -7.62 28.75 7.43
N LYS A 18 -8.40 28.72 8.51
CA LYS A 18 -8.76 29.93 9.25
C LYS A 18 -7.56 30.65 9.82
N GLY A 19 -6.62 29.89 10.37
CA GLY A 19 -5.36 30.45 10.84
C GLY A 19 -4.57 31.11 9.75
N ALA A 20 -4.69 30.59 8.52
CA ALA A 20 -4.01 31.13 7.35
C ALA A 20 -4.76 32.27 6.68
N LEU A 21 -6.05 32.51 7.01
CA LEU A 21 -6.86 33.57 6.42
C LEU A 21 -6.38 34.97 6.78
N ALA A 22 -5.57 35.11 7.80
CA ALA A 22 -4.95 36.38 8.11
C ALA A 22 -3.97 36.81 7.01
N ASP A 23 -3.51 35.86 6.19
CA ASP A 23 -2.59 36.11 5.08
C ASP A 23 -3.08 35.32 3.87
N VAL A 24 -3.52 36.01 2.84
CA VAL A 24 -4.05 35.38 1.62
C VAL A 24 -3.02 34.51 0.93
N LYS A 25 -1.74 34.86 0.96
CA LYS A 25 -0.67 34.05 0.39
C LYS A 25 -0.55 32.71 1.14
N VAL A 26 -0.62 32.76 2.45
CA VAL A 26 -0.56 31.56 3.27
C VAL A 26 -1.80 30.71 3.00
N THR A 27 -2.98 31.33 2.88
CA THR A 27 -4.22 30.64 2.56
C THR A 27 -4.11 29.91 1.22
N ASN A 28 -3.64 30.58 0.17
CA ASN A 28 -3.46 29.97 -1.13
C ASN A 28 -2.45 28.83 -1.07
N ARG A 29 -1.35 29.03 -0.35
CA ARG A 29 -0.34 27.99 -0.17
C ARG A 29 -0.92 26.77 0.56
N MET A 30 -1.74 26.99 1.55
CA MET A 30 -2.39 25.90 2.29
C MET A 30 -3.37 25.14 1.41
N ILE A 31 -4.13 25.82 0.57
CA ILE A 31 -5.04 25.17 -0.38
C ILE A 31 -4.26 24.29 -1.35
N PHE A 32 -3.19 24.80 -1.94
CA PHE A 32 -2.34 24.03 -2.84
C PHE A 32 -1.68 22.86 -2.12
N SER A 33 -1.18 23.07 -0.90
CA SER A 33 -0.57 22.01 -0.10
C SER A 33 -1.58 20.91 0.23
N THR A 34 -2.81 21.30 0.55
CA THR A 34 -3.87 20.35 0.86
C THR A 34 -4.23 19.53 -0.37
N GLU A 35 -4.41 20.19 -1.51
CA GLU A 35 -4.71 19.51 -2.77
C GLU A 35 -3.59 18.52 -3.15
N LYS A 36 -2.34 18.98 -3.06
CA LYS A 36 -1.19 18.14 -3.33
C LYS A 36 -1.15 16.94 -2.40
N LYS A 37 -1.41 17.16 -1.11
CA LYS A 37 -1.46 16.11 -0.12
C LYS A 37 -2.53 15.06 -0.45
N ILE A 38 -3.71 15.51 -0.85
CA ILE A 38 -4.81 14.64 -1.25
C ILE A 38 -4.40 13.79 -2.46
N ARG A 39 -3.77 14.40 -3.45
CA ARG A 39 -3.29 13.68 -4.64
C ARG A 39 -2.26 12.63 -4.28
N VAL A 40 -1.34 12.96 -3.39
CA VAL A 40 -0.32 12.02 -2.92
C VAL A 40 -0.97 10.87 -2.16
N GLU A 41 -1.94 11.16 -1.31
CA GLU A 41 -2.66 10.14 -0.56
C GLU A 41 -3.44 9.20 -1.48
N ILE A 42 -4.13 9.73 -2.49
CA ILE A 42 -4.83 8.90 -3.47
C ILE A 42 -3.84 8.02 -4.23
N GLY A 43 -2.72 8.58 -4.63
CA GLY A 43 -1.67 7.83 -5.31
C GLY A 43 -1.12 6.72 -4.44
N ALA A 44 -0.87 7.02 -3.16
CA ALA A 44 -0.38 6.04 -2.20
C ALA A 44 -1.39 4.90 -2.02
N TYR A 45 -2.67 5.21 -1.92
CA TYR A 45 -3.71 4.20 -1.81
C TYR A 45 -3.72 3.26 -3.00
N LYS A 46 -3.58 3.80 -4.21
CA LYS A 46 -3.54 2.99 -5.42
C LYS A 46 -2.31 2.09 -5.45
N ILE A 47 -1.16 2.63 -5.07
CA ILE A 47 0.10 1.90 -5.03
C ILE A 47 0.02 0.76 -4.01
N LEU A 48 -0.37 1.09 -2.79
CA LEU A 48 -0.50 0.11 -1.71
C LEU A 48 -1.57 -0.92 -2.03
N GLY A 49 -2.68 -0.49 -2.63
CA GLY A 49 -3.75 -1.38 -3.07
C GLY A 49 -3.28 -2.38 -4.12
N SER A 50 -2.47 -1.94 -5.07
CA SER A 50 -1.89 -2.82 -6.09
C SER A 50 -0.97 -3.86 -5.47
N ILE A 51 -0.10 -3.44 -4.54
CA ILE A 51 0.82 -4.33 -3.85
C ILE A 51 0.03 -5.34 -3.01
N LEU A 52 -0.91 -4.86 -2.22
CA LEU A 52 -1.73 -5.70 -1.35
C LEU A 52 -2.49 -6.75 -2.17
N LYS A 53 -3.13 -6.32 -3.26
CA LYS A 53 -3.91 -7.22 -4.11
C LYS A 53 -3.03 -8.31 -4.73
N ALA A 54 -1.87 -7.93 -5.25
CA ALA A 54 -0.95 -8.87 -5.88
C ALA A 54 -0.41 -9.87 -4.86
N LEU A 55 0.03 -9.39 -3.70
CA LEU A 55 0.57 -10.25 -2.65
C LEU A 55 -0.51 -11.13 -2.02
N ALA A 56 -1.72 -10.61 -1.83
CA ALA A 56 -2.83 -11.40 -1.30
C ALA A 56 -3.16 -12.55 -2.24
N LYS A 57 -3.21 -12.29 -3.53
CA LYS A 57 -3.48 -13.33 -4.53
C LYS A 57 -2.36 -14.37 -4.56
N ALA A 58 -1.11 -13.92 -4.52
CA ALA A 58 0.05 -14.80 -4.56
C ALA A 58 0.15 -15.66 -3.30
N THR A 59 -0.03 -15.07 -2.12
CA THR A 59 0.03 -15.81 -0.86
C THR A 59 -1.14 -16.77 -0.70
N ARG A 60 -2.30 -16.42 -1.23
CA ARG A 60 -3.46 -17.32 -1.20
C ARG A 60 -3.16 -18.58 -2.02
N ALA A 61 -2.57 -18.41 -3.20
CA ALA A 61 -2.17 -19.55 -4.02
C ALA A 61 -1.11 -20.39 -3.32
N TYR A 62 -0.14 -19.73 -2.70
CA TYR A 62 0.94 -20.43 -1.99
C TYR A 62 0.41 -21.19 -0.77
N ALA A 63 -0.47 -20.58 0.00
CA ALA A 63 -1.07 -21.23 1.17
C ALA A 63 -1.86 -22.50 0.77
N ALA A 64 -2.49 -22.45 -0.39
CA ALA A 64 -3.26 -23.61 -0.90
C ALA A 64 -2.35 -24.74 -1.37
N LYS A 65 -1.23 -24.42 -2.02
CA LYS A 65 -0.35 -25.42 -2.63
C LYS A 65 0.85 -25.80 -1.76
N GLN A 66 1.31 -24.88 -0.92
CA GLN A 66 2.47 -25.06 -0.04
C GLN A 66 3.77 -25.40 -0.78
N ASP A 67 3.80 -25.12 -2.07
CA ASP A 67 4.95 -25.42 -2.91
C ASP A 67 5.07 -24.29 -3.97
N LEU A 68 6.21 -23.61 -3.97
CA LEU A 68 6.48 -22.54 -4.92
C LEU A 68 6.46 -23.03 -6.38
N GLY A 69 6.83 -24.27 -6.60
CA GLY A 69 6.80 -24.85 -7.93
C GLY A 69 5.41 -25.14 -8.46
N GLU A 70 4.40 -25.17 -7.58
CA GLU A 70 3.02 -25.50 -7.94
C GLU A 70 2.16 -24.27 -8.20
N ILE A 71 2.67 -23.07 -7.96
CA ILE A 71 1.92 -21.84 -8.17
C ILE A 71 2.34 -21.16 -9.47
N PRO A 72 1.46 -20.29 -10.04
CA PRO A 72 1.79 -19.60 -11.29
C PRO A 72 3.09 -18.79 -11.16
N PHE A 73 3.81 -18.69 -12.27
CA PHE A 73 5.08 -17.98 -12.31
C PHE A 73 5.00 -16.54 -11.77
N ILE A 74 3.97 -15.81 -12.17
CA ILE A 74 3.81 -14.42 -11.75
C ILE A 74 3.56 -14.33 -10.25
N ALA A 75 2.75 -15.22 -9.70
CA ALA A 75 2.50 -15.28 -8.25
C ALA A 75 3.80 -15.55 -7.49
N ARG A 76 4.58 -16.52 -7.97
CA ARG A 76 5.86 -16.86 -7.38
C ARG A 76 6.82 -15.66 -7.40
N ARG A 77 6.90 -14.95 -8.51
CA ARG A 77 7.77 -13.78 -8.62
C ARG A 77 7.32 -12.65 -7.70
N CYS A 78 6.02 -12.46 -7.52
CA CYS A 78 5.52 -11.49 -6.56
C CYS A 78 5.94 -11.83 -5.13
N LEU A 79 5.89 -13.11 -4.76
CA LEU A 79 6.35 -13.54 -3.44
C LEU A 79 7.85 -13.34 -3.27
N GLU A 80 8.63 -13.66 -4.29
CA GLU A 80 10.08 -13.47 -4.26
C GLU A 80 10.48 -12.00 -4.17
N LEU A 81 9.63 -11.12 -4.68
CA LEU A 81 9.85 -9.68 -4.59
C LEU A 81 9.74 -9.20 -3.13
N ALA A 82 8.82 -9.76 -2.36
CA ALA A 82 8.55 -9.34 -0.99
C ALA A 82 9.41 -10.06 0.04
N TRP A 83 9.69 -11.34 -0.19
CA TRP A 83 10.40 -12.17 0.79
C TRP A 83 11.49 -13.02 0.12
N PRO A 84 12.60 -13.29 0.84
CA PRO A 84 13.60 -14.23 0.33
C PRO A 84 13.02 -15.63 0.12
N VAL A 85 13.56 -16.36 -0.85
CA VAL A 85 13.09 -17.73 -1.14
C VAL A 85 13.22 -18.63 0.09
N ASP A 86 14.30 -18.51 0.83
CA ASP A 86 14.52 -19.30 2.05
C ASP A 86 13.41 -19.07 3.07
N TYR A 87 13.01 -17.81 3.24
CA TYR A 87 11.92 -17.43 4.14
C TYR A 87 10.60 -18.03 3.68
N LEU A 88 10.33 -17.99 2.38
CA LEU A 88 9.11 -18.56 1.82
C LEU A 88 9.06 -20.06 2.03
N GLN A 89 10.16 -20.75 1.82
CA GLN A 89 10.24 -22.20 2.00
C GLN A 89 10.10 -22.60 3.47
N GLU A 90 10.71 -21.82 4.37
CA GLU A 90 10.62 -22.06 5.80
C GLU A 90 9.19 -21.97 6.31
N HIS A 91 8.40 -21.09 5.71
CA HIS A 91 7.02 -20.82 6.13
C HIS A 91 5.98 -21.38 5.17
N ALA A 92 6.36 -22.38 4.38
CA ALA A 92 5.49 -22.94 3.34
C ALA A 92 4.17 -23.52 3.88
N GLN A 93 4.15 -23.95 5.13
CA GLN A 93 2.98 -24.58 5.74
C GLN A 93 2.08 -23.62 6.50
N GLN A 94 2.42 -22.33 6.51
CA GLN A 94 1.62 -21.34 7.21
C GLN A 94 0.30 -21.10 6.50
N PRO A 95 -0.79 -20.86 7.25
CA PRO A 95 -2.09 -20.59 6.65
C PRO A 95 -2.14 -19.21 5.99
N TYR A 96 -3.15 -19.01 5.16
CA TYR A 96 -3.34 -17.73 4.47
C TYR A 96 -3.44 -16.54 5.44
N SER A 97 -4.11 -16.73 6.58
CA SER A 97 -4.22 -15.68 7.60
C SER A 97 -2.85 -15.23 8.12
N TRP A 98 -1.92 -16.15 8.28
CA TRP A 98 -0.56 -15.82 8.68
C TRP A 98 0.12 -14.96 7.61
N TRP A 99 -0.04 -15.32 6.34
CA TRP A 99 0.52 -14.54 5.23
C TRP A 99 -0.09 -13.17 5.11
N LEU A 100 -1.38 -13.01 5.44
CA LEU A 100 -1.99 -11.69 5.44
C LEU A 100 -1.32 -10.75 6.45
N HIS A 101 -0.98 -11.27 7.63
CA HIS A 101 -0.23 -10.48 8.61
C HIS A 101 1.16 -10.12 8.10
N GLU A 102 1.83 -11.05 7.43
CA GLU A 102 3.14 -10.81 6.83
C GLU A 102 3.07 -9.74 5.74
N ILE A 103 2.02 -9.74 4.95
CA ILE A 103 1.79 -8.70 3.94
C ILE A 103 1.65 -7.33 4.60
N LEU A 104 0.87 -7.25 5.66
CA LEU A 104 0.67 -5.99 6.38
C LEU A 104 1.98 -5.48 6.98
N ASP A 105 2.76 -6.37 7.56
CA ASP A 105 4.08 -6.01 8.10
C ASP A 105 5.02 -5.52 6.99
N TYR A 106 5.02 -6.22 5.87
CA TYR A 106 5.84 -5.84 4.72
C TYR A 106 5.46 -4.45 4.20
N ILE A 107 4.18 -4.22 3.98
CA ILE A 107 3.68 -2.94 3.47
C ILE A 107 3.97 -1.81 4.45
N SER A 108 3.79 -2.07 5.74
CA SER A 108 4.03 -1.07 6.78
C SER A 108 5.49 -0.63 6.85
N GLY A 109 6.41 -1.49 6.43
CA GLY A 109 7.83 -1.18 6.42
C GLY A 109 8.33 -0.52 5.13
N LEU A 110 7.47 -0.36 4.12
CA LEU A 110 7.88 0.24 2.86
C LEU A 110 7.97 1.76 2.96
N THR A 111 9.04 2.31 2.40
CA THR A 111 9.11 3.75 2.14
C THR A 111 8.29 4.07 0.90
N ASP A 112 7.95 5.34 0.71
CA ASP A 112 7.18 5.78 -0.46
C ASP A 112 7.88 5.41 -1.77
N ASP A 113 9.18 5.67 -1.86
CA ASP A 113 9.96 5.35 -3.06
C ASP A 113 10.03 3.84 -3.30
N HIS A 114 10.22 3.07 -2.24
CA HIS A 114 10.29 1.62 -2.34
C HIS A 114 8.93 1.04 -2.72
N ALA A 115 7.85 1.58 -2.18
CA ALA A 115 6.49 1.16 -2.54
C ALA A 115 6.21 1.41 -4.02
N CYS A 116 6.60 2.57 -4.54
CA CYS A 116 6.48 2.87 -5.96
C CYS A 116 7.26 1.88 -6.81
N MET A 117 8.48 1.57 -6.40
CA MET A 117 9.33 0.61 -7.11
C MET A 117 8.70 -0.78 -7.13
N VAL A 118 8.17 -1.24 -6.01
CA VAL A 118 7.51 -2.53 -5.90
C VAL A 118 6.25 -2.59 -6.78
N ALA A 119 5.42 -1.54 -6.72
CA ALA A 119 4.21 -1.47 -7.51
C ALA A 119 4.52 -1.49 -9.01
N ASN A 120 5.53 -0.74 -9.43
CA ASN A 120 5.95 -0.72 -10.83
C ASN A 120 6.48 -2.07 -11.28
N ALA A 121 7.21 -2.76 -10.43
CA ALA A 121 7.70 -4.11 -10.73
C ALA A 121 6.54 -5.09 -10.90
N ILE A 122 5.55 -5.02 -10.03
CA ILE A 122 4.36 -5.88 -10.11
C ILE A 122 3.60 -5.62 -11.41
N GLU A 123 3.38 -4.36 -11.76
CA GLU A 123 2.71 -3.99 -13.00
C GLU A 123 3.52 -4.40 -14.22
N GLY A 124 4.83 -4.21 -14.16
CA GLY A 124 5.73 -4.59 -15.24
C GLY A 124 5.73 -6.09 -15.49
N VAL A 125 5.74 -6.90 -14.45
CA VAL A 125 5.63 -8.35 -14.55
C VAL A 125 4.32 -8.75 -15.20
N GLY A 126 3.24 -8.06 -14.86
CA GLY A 126 1.93 -8.33 -15.45
C GLY A 126 1.81 -7.95 -16.92
N ARG A 127 2.71 -7.11 -17.42
CA ARG A 127 2.71 -6.67 -18.82
C ARG A 127 3.55 -7.55 -19.74
N VAL A 128 4.46 -8.26 -19.17
CA VAL A 128 5.34 -9.14 -19.93
C VAL A 128 4.69 -10.51 -20.09
#